data_474d72733343b99d1c3107b84374b3f2
#
_entry.id   474d72733343b99d1c3107b84374b3f2
#
_cell.length_a   1.000
_cell.length_b   1.000
_cell.length_c   1.000
_cell.angle_alpha   90.00
_cell.angle_beta   90.00
_cell.angle_gamma   90.00
#
_symmetry.space_group_name_H-M   'P 1'
#
loop_
_entity.id
_entity.type
_entity.pdbx_description
1 polymer ?
#
loop_
_entity_poly.entity_id
_entity_poly.type
_entity_poly.pdbx_seq_one_letter_code
_entity_poly.pdbx_strand_id
1 'polypeptide(L)'
;MAKKLWEKSTEVNPEIERFTVGRDRELDLLLARYDVLGSIAHSTMLESIGMLTTDEMKSLHNELRNIYGTIEKGDFIIEEGVEDVHSQVELMLTRTLGDTGKKIHSGRSRNDQVLVDLKLFTRHELQCVCEAVKELFDALIAQSERHKDVLMPGYTHLQVAMPSSFGLWFGAYAESLADDMLFLQAAYRMCNRNPLGSAAGYGSSFPLNRQMTTELLGFDSMNYNVVYAQMGRGKCEKNIAFALASVAGTLAKLAFDACMFNSQNFGFVKLPAECTTGSSIMPHKKNPDVFELLRAKCNRLQALPNDILLIMNNLPVGYFRDLQIIKELFLPAFESLKECIAMATYIVQRIEVNKDILADSRYDAMISVEEVNRLATEGMPFRDAYRKVGLDIEAGSFTPCKEIRHTHEGSIGNLCNREICALMESICSGMDFGKANRAEKALIGR
;
A
#
# COMPACT_ATOMS: atom_id res chain seq x y z
N MET A 1 -38.35 -5.57 14.16
CA MET A 1 -36.90 -5.40 14.44
C MET A 1 -36.25 -6.77 14.36
N ALA A 2 -35.17 -6.90 13.64
CA ALA A 2 -34.40 -8.15 13.58
C ALA A 2 -33.74 -8.39 14.93
N LYS A 3 -34.05 -9.53 15.59
CA LYS A 3 -33.42 -9.92 16.85
C LYS A 3 -31.95 -10.31 16.57
N LYS A 4 -31.05 -9.83 17.42
CA LYS A 4 -29.63 -10.25 17.33
C LYS A 4 -29.53 -11.75 17.61
N LEU A 5 -28.66 -12.46 16.90
CA LEU A 5 -28.46 -13.92 16.99
C LEU A 5 -28.19 -14.41 18.43
N TRP A 6 -27.64 -13.56 19.30
CA TRP A 6 -27.32 -13.86 20.71
C TRP A 6 -28.33 -13.28 21.74
N GLU A 7 -29.38 -12.55 21.28
CA GLU A 7 -30.33 -11.87 22.14
C GLU A 7 -31.27 -12.88 22.76
N LYS A 8 -31.25 -13.00 24.10
CA LYS A 8 -32.10 -13.93 24.87
C LYS A 8 -33.32 -13.28 25.49
N SER A 9 -33.18 -12.17 26.22
CA SER A 9 -34.28 -11.59 26.98
C SER A 9 -34.11 -10.12 27.39
N THR A 10 -32.96 -9.48 27.11
CA THR A 10 -32.68 -8.12 27.54
C THR A 10 -32.66 -7.19 26.34
N GLU A 11 -33.47 -6.15 26.32
CA GLU A 11 -33.40 -5.11 25.29
C GLU A 11 -32.08 -4.39 25.39
N VAL A 12 -31.41 -4.24 24.24
CA VAL A 12 -30.13 -3.55 24.17
C VAL A 12 -30.38 -2.04 24.18
N ASN A 13 -29.72 -1.33 25.10
CA ASN A 13 -29.77 0.13 25.13
C ASN A 13 -29.19 0.70 23.82
N PRO A 14 -29.93 1.56 23.10
CA PRO A 14 -29.46 2.11 21.79
C PRO A 14 -28.16 2.90 21.88
N GLU A 15 -27.86 3.54 23.01
CA GLU A 15 -26.58 4.26 23.19
C GLU A 15 -25.39 3.30 23.30
N ILE A 16 -25.59 2.20 24.06
CA ILE A 16 -24.59 1.13 24.17
C ILE A 16 -24.39 0.45 22.82
N GLU A 17 -25.47 0.21 22.08
CA GLU A 17 -25.37 -0.36 20.73
C GLU A 17 -24.58 0.54 19.79
N ARG A 18 -24.90 1.83 19.74
CA ARG A 18 -24.19 2.81 18.92
C ARG A 18 -22.69 2.87 19.25
N PHE A 19 -22.35 2.86 20.54
CA PHE A 19 -20.97 2.87 21.01
C PHE A 19 -20.22 1.58 20.63
N THR A 20 -20.86 0.42 20.77
CA THR A 20 -20.19 -0.88 20.55
C THR A 20 -20.15 -1.30 19.10
N VAL A 21 -21.10 -0.90 18.26
CA VAL A 21 -21.07 -1.14 16.81
C VAL A 21 -20.15 -0.13 16.12
N GLY A 22 -20.14 1.13 16.58
CA GLY A 22 -19.30 2.18 16.00
C GLY A 22 -19.54 2.33 14.50
N ARG A 23 -18.45 2.31 13.72
CA ARG A 23 -18.49 2.40 12.26
C ARG A 23 -18.48 1.04 11.53
N ASP A 24 -18.67 -0.07 12.26
CA ASP A 24 -18.56 -1.40 11.65
C ASP A 24 -19.52 -1.60 10.47
N ARG A 25 -20.78 -1.12 10.57
CA ARG A 25 -21.73 -1.25 9.45
C ARG A 25 -21.24 -0.58 8.16
N GLU A 26 -20.58 0.57 8.27
CA GLU A 26 -20.01 1.29 7.13
C GLU A 26 -18.79 0.56 6.56
N LEU A 27 -17.89 0.17 7.45
CA LEU A 27 -16.60 -0.42 7.07
C LEU A 27 -16.75 -1.87 6.59
N ASP A 28 -17.69 -2.61 7.14
CA ASP A 28 -17.95 -4.00 6.76
C ASP A 28 -18.53 -4.13 5.34
N LEU A 29 -19.08 -3.05 4.76
CA LEU A 29 -19.45 -3.05 3.35
C LEU A 29 -18.24 -3.31 2.45
N LEU A 30 -17.04 -2.88 2.85
CA LEU A 30 -15.79 -3.17 2.15
C LEU A 30 -15.39 -4.65 2.22
N LEU A 31 -15.87 -5.35 3.26
CA LEU A 31 -15.58 -6.76 3.51
C LEU A 31 -16.65 -7.70 2.91
N ALA A 32 -17.80 -7.18 2.49
CA ALA A 32 -18.97 -7.99 2.13
C ALA A 32 -18.70 -9.03 1.04
N ARG A 33 -17.96 -8.67 -0.02
CA ARG A 33 -17.59 -9.63 -1.08
C ARG A 33 -16.72 -10.78 -0.57
N TYR A 34 -15.88 -10.50 0.42
CA TYR A 34 -14.94 -11.46 0.99
C TYR A 34 -15.62 -12.40 1.97
N ASP A 35 -16.62 -11.92 2.74
CA ASP A 35 -17.48 -12.77 3.57
C ASP A 35 -18.25 -13.80 2.72
N VAL A 36 -18.75 -13.37 1.56
CA VAL A 36 -19.40 -14.29 0.60
C VAL A 36 -18.42 -15.34 0.08
N LEU A 37 -17.21 -14.96 -0.33
CA LEU A 37 -16.18 -15.91 -0.78
C LEU A 37 -15.80 -16.90 0.31
N GLY A 38 -15.55 -16.41 1.53
CA GLY A 38 -15.29 -17.25 2.71
C GLY A 38 -16.43 -18.21 3.00
N SER A 39 -17.68 -17.75 2.86
CA SER A 39 -18.89 -18.54 3.07
C SER A 39 -19.11 -19.63 2.00
N ILE A 40 -18.79 -19.37 0.73
CA ILE A 40 -18.82 -20.38 -0.34
C ILE A 40 -17.78 -21.48 -0.07
N ALA A 41 -16.55 -21.11 0.25
CA ALA A 41 -15.50 -22.07 0.58
C ALA A 41 -15.84 -22.90 1.83
N HIS A 42 -16.42 -22.25 2.85
CA HIS A 42 -16.83 -22.91 4.08
C HIS A 42 -17.97 -23.90 3.86
N SER A 43 -19.01 -23.53 3.12
CA SER A 43 -20.14 -24.43 2.83
C SER A 43 -19.72 -25.62 1.94
N THR A 44 -18.76 -25.45 1.03
CA THR A 44 -18.14 -26.57 0.30
C THR A 44 -17.46 -27.55 1.26
N MET A 45 -16.72 -27.03 2.22
CA MET A 45 -16.06 -27.84 3.25
C MET A 45 -17.09 -28.53 4.15
N LEU A 46 -18.17 -27.87 4.55
CA LEU A 46 -19.24 -28.49 5.37
C LEU A 46 -19.92 -29.66 4.65
N GLU A 47 -20.11 -29.57 3.34
CA GLU A 47 -20.62 -30.68 2.54
C GLU A 47 -19.63 -31.85 2.55
N SER A 48 -18.35 -31.60 2.38
CA SER A 48 -17.30 -32.64 2.35
C SER A 48 -17.18 -33.44 3.66
N ILE A 49 -17.61 -32.86 4.78
CA ILE A 49 -17.62 -33.53 6.09
C ILE A 49 -19.02 -34.03 6.51
N GLY A 50 -20.00 -33.99 5.60
CA GLY A 50 -21.35 -34.50 5.82
C GLY A 50 -22.27 -33.63 6.68
N MET A 51 -21.92 -32.36 6.93
CA MET A 51 -22.76 -31.40 7.65
C MET A 51 -23.82 -30.74 6.75
N LEU A 52 -23.61 -30.74 5.46
CA LEU A 52 -24.55 -30.34 4.42
C LEU A 52 -24.72 -31.47 3.42
N THR A 53 -25.92 -31.61 2.87
CA THR A 53 -26.11 -32.37 1.66
C THR A 53 -25.60 -31.58 0.44
N THR A 54 -25.34 -32.30 -0.67
CA THR A 54 -24.95 -31.65 -1.92
C THR A 54 -25.99 -30.64 -2.42
N ASP A 55 -27.30 -30.93 -2.23
CA ASP A 55 -28.36 -30.02 -2.67
C ASP A 55 -28.47 -28.77 -1.75
N GLU A 56 -28.26 -28.91 -0.46
CA GLU A 56 -28.17 -27.78 0.47
C GLU A 56 -26.97 -26.89 0.13
N MET A 57 -25.81 -27.47 -0.11
CA MET A 57 -24.61 -26.74 -0.52
C MET A 57 -24.83 -25.98 -1.84
N LYS A 58 -25.43 -26.61 -2.86
CA LYS A 58 -25.77 -25.94 -4.12
C LYS A 58 -26.74 -24.77 -3.92
N SER A 59 -27.75 -24.94 -3.06
CA SER A 59 -28.72 -23.89 -2.74
C SER A 59 -28.03 -22.69 -2.06
N LEU A 60 -27.15 -22.95 -1.09
CA LEU A 60 -26.34 -21.92 -0.43
C LEU A 60 -25.44 -21.19 -1.44
N HIS A 61 -24.73 -21.93 -2.33
CA HIS A 61 -23.88 -21.32 -3.34
C HIS A 61 -24.64 -20.43 -4.31
N ASN A 62 -25.82 -20.84 -4.75
CA ASN A 62 -26.64 -20.02 -5.64
C ASN A 62 -27.03 -18.71 -4.96
N GLU A 63 -27.51 -18.77 -3.72
CA GLU A 63 -27.90 -17.56 -3.00
C GLU A 63 -26.71 -16.69 -2.61
N LEU A 64 -25.59 -17.27 -2.21
CA LEU A 64 -24.35 -16.52 -1.97
C LEU A 64 -23.85 -15.78 -3.22
N ARG A 65 -23.97 -16.40 -4.41
CA ARG A 65 -23.64 -15.72 -5.68
C ARG A 65 -24.63 -14.62 -6.03
N ASN A 66 -25.92 -14.76 -5.68
CA ASN A 66 -26.90 -13.68 -5.82
C ASN A 66 -26.53 -12.51 -4.93
N ILE A 67 -26.19 -12.78 -3.65
CA ILE A 67 -25.73 -11.76 -2.69
C ILE A 67 -24.46 -11.07 -3.25
N TYR A 68 -23.49 -11.83 -3.75
CA TYR A 68 -22.28 -11.29 -4.38
C TYR A 68 -22.63 -10.35 -5.55
N GLY A 69 -23.58 -10.74 -6.40
CA GLY A 69 -24.06 -9.88 -7.50
C GLY A 69 -24.74 -8.59 -7.02
N THR A 70 -25.40 -8.63 -5.86
CA THR A 70 -25.98 -7.44 -5.22
C THR A 70 -24.88 -6.50 -4.69
N ILE A 71 -23.81 -7.08 -4.12
CA ILE A 71 -22.63 -6.32 -3.65
C ILE A 71 -21.93 -5.64 -4.83
N GLU A 72 -21.72 -6.35 -5.94
CA GLU A 72 -21.07 -5.77 -7.15
C GLU A 72 -21.86 -4.59 -7.74
N LYS A 73 -23.20 -4.60 -7.60
CA LYS A 73 -24.06 -3.49 -8.07
C LYS A 73 -24.08 -2.29 -7.10
N GLY A 74 -23.51 -2.44 -5.90
CA GLY A 74 -23.58 -1.42 -4.86
C GLY A 74 -24.92 -1.34 -4.11
N ASP A 75 -25.78 -2.36 -4.27
CA ASP A 75 -27.12 -2.41 -3.68
C ASP A 75 -27.17 -3.14 -2.32
N PHE A 76 -26.04 -3.73 -1.89
CA PHE A 76 -25.96 -4.44 -0.61
C PHE A 76 -25.88 -3.45 0.54
N ILE A 77 -26.73 -3.66 1.53
CA ILE A 77 -26.79 -2.85 2.77
C ILE A 77 -26.77 -3.75 3.99
N ILE A 78 -26.22 -3.26 5.08
CA ILE A 78 -26.39 -3.86 6.41
C ILE A 78 -27.59 -3.17 7.05
N GLU A 79 -28.67 -3.92 7.26
CA GLU A 79 -29.94 -3.40 7.74
C GLU A 79 -29.83 -2.83 9.17
N GLU A 80 -30.69 -1.86 9.48
CA GLU A 80 -30.78 -1.35 10.85
C GLU A 80 -31.16 -2.46 11.84
N GLY A 81 -30.42 -2.54 12.95
CA GLY A 81 -30.56 -3.61 13.94
C GLY A 81 -29.69 -4.85 13.65
N VAL A 82 -29.04 -4.93 12.48
CA VAL A 82 -28.01 -5.93 12.17
C VAL A 82 -26.64 -5.37 12.56
N GLU A 83 -25.82 -6.19 13.21
CA GLU A 83 -24.55 -5.73 13.82
C GLU A 83 -23.41 -5.56 12.81
N ASP A 84 -23.27 -6.54 11.90
CA ASP A 84 -22.14 -6.69 10.98
C ASP A 84 -22.53 -7.38 9.67
N VAL A 85 -21.58 -7.47 8.75
CA VAL A 85 -21.75 -8.13 7.45
C VAL A 85 -22.10 -9.62 7.59
N HIS A 86 -21.48 -10.32 8.54
CA HIS A 86 -21.69 -11.75 8.75
C HIS A 86 -23.15 -12.04 9.11
N SER A 87 -23.70 -11.22 10.01
CA SER A 87 -25.12 -11.30 10.41
C SER A 87 -26.06 -10.95 9.26
N GLN A 88 -25.69 -9.99 8.40
CA GLN A 88 -26.51 -9.61 7.26
C GLN A 88 -26.57 -10.75 6.23
N VAL A 89 -25.41 -11.34 5.88
CA VAL A 89 -25.36 -12.46 4.94
C VAL A 89 -26.14 -13.67 5.48
N GLU A 90 -25.95 -14.04 6.75
CA GLU A 90 -26.70 -15.13 7.40
C GLU A 90 -28.21 -14.86 7.42
N LEU A 91 -28.62 -13.61 7.69
CA LEU A 91 -30.02 -13.19 7.67
C LEU A 91 -30.63 -13.35 6.27
N MET A 92 -29.94 -12.93 5.21
CA MET A 92 -30.40 -13.08 3.83
C MET A 92 -30.54 -14.56 3.45
N LEU A 93 -29.53 -15.37 3.76
CA LEU A 93 -29.58 -16.82 3.54
C LEU A 93 -30.74 -17.49 4.28
N THR A 94 -30.97 -17.11 5.54
CA THR A 94 -32.06 -17.66 6.36
C THR A 94 -33.43 -17.24 5.82
N ARG A 95 -33.60 -16.01 5.35
CA ARG A 95 -34.85 -15.54 4.75
C ARG A 95 -35.21 -16.31 3.49
N THR A 96 -34.19 -16.62 2.65
CA THR A 96 -34.40 -17.29 1.36
C THR A 96 -34.48 -18.82 1.51
N LEU A 97 -33.62 -19.41 2.36
CA LEU A 97 -33.40 -20.86 2.41
C LEU A 97 -33.87 -21.51 3.73
N GLY A 98 -34.43 -20.74 4.67
CA GLY A 98 -34.90 -21.26 5.94
C GLY A 98 -33.80 -21.93 6.76
N ASP A 99 -34.06 -23.17 7.22
CA ASP A 99 -33.12 -23.91 8.06
C ASP A 99 -31.79 -24.26 7.36
N THR A 100 -31.78 -24.41 6.03
CA THR A 100 -30.56 -24.59 5.25
C THR A 100 -29.65 -23.36 5.39
N GLY A 101 -30.22 -22.15 5.37
CA GLY A 101 -29.45 -20.90 5.57
C GLY A 101 -28.77 -20.84 6.93
N LYS A 102 -29.42 -21.33 7.99
CA LYS A 102 -28.85 -21.34 9.36
C LYS A 102 -27.66 -22.29 9.52
N LYS A 103 -27.57 -23.34 8.69
CA LYS A 103 -26.48 -24.32 8.77
C LYS A 103 -25.11 -23.72 8.43
N ILE A 104 -25.06 -22.59 7.72
CA ILE A 104 -23.83 -21.95 7.26
C ILE A 104 -22.90 -21.58 8.44
N HIS A 105 -23.44 -21.35 9.62
CA HIS A 105 -22.66 -20.97 10.80
C HIS A 105 -21.98 -22.16 11.50
N SER A 106 -22.29 -23.40 11.12
CA SER A 106 -21.73 -24.60 11.74
C SER A 106 -20.20 -24.61 11.67
N GLY A 107 -19.53 -24.85 12.81
CA GLY A 107 -18.08 -25.01 12.88
C GLY A 107 -17.25 -23.73 12.71
N ARG A 108 -17.85 -22.55 12.66
CA ARG A 108 -17.15 -21.26 12.62
C ARG A 108 -17.63 -20.29 13.69
N SER A 109 -16.92 -19.20 13.84
CA SER A 109 -17.27 -18.06 14.68
C SER A 109 -17.15 -16.78 13.87
N ARG A 110 -17.82 -15.70 14.28
CA ARG A 110 -17.56 -14.35 13.74
C ARG A 110 -16.08 -13.99 13.81
N ASN A 111 -15.36 -14.52 14.80
CA ASN A 111 -13.94 -14.22 14.98
C ASN A 111 -13.10 -14.73 13.82
N ASP A 112 -13.28 -15.97 13.34
CA ASP A 112 -12.52 -16.47 12.17
C ASP A 112 -13.11 -16.03 10.82
N GLN A 113 -14.40 -15.67 10.79
CA GLN A 113 -15.00 -15.01 9.61
C GLN A 113 -14.36 -13.66 9.34
N VAL A 114 -14.36 -12.75 10.31
CA VAL A 114 -13.74 -11.43 10.12
C VAL A 114 -12.24 -11.53 9.80
N LEU A 115 -11.54 -12.54 10.33
CA LEU A 115 -10.14 -12.75 10.01
C LEU A 115 -9.92 -13.14 8.55
N VAL A 116 -10.74 -14.07 8.00
CA VAL A 116 -10.60 -14.46 6.61
C VAL A 116 -10.98 -13.32 5.68
N ASP A 117 -12.02 -12.57 6.00
CA ASP A 117 -12.46 -11.41 5.20
C ASP A 117 -11.38 -10.34 5.14
N LEU A 118 -10.81 -9.98 6.29
CA LEU A 118 -9.70 -9.02 6.36
C LEU A 118 -8.49 -9.48 5.56
N LYS A 119 -8.16 -10.78 5.58
CA LYS A 119 -7.03 -11.30 4.80
C LYS A 119 -7.29 -11.34 3.31
N LEU A 120 -8.51 -11.69 2.89
CA LEU A 120 -8.89 -11.64 1.49
C LEU A 120 -8.93 -10.21 0.96
N PHE A 121 -9.55 -9.28 1.71
CA PHE A 121 -9.54 -7.84 1.42
C PHE A 121 -8.10 -7.33 1.30
N THR A 122 -7.29 -7.55 2.33
CA THR A 122 -5.91 -7.06 2.38
C THR A 122 -5.05 -7.63 1.26
N ARG A 123 -5.23 -8.91 0.92
CA ARG A 123 -4.55 -9.57 -0.19
C ARG A 123 -4.85 -8.89 -1.53
N HIS A 124 -6.11 -8.56 -1.76
CA HIS A 124 -6.55 -7.84 -2.95
C HIS A 124 -5.99 -6.40 -2.97
N GLU A 125 -6.11 -5.68 -1.87
CA GLU A 125 -5.62 -4.30 -1.76
C GLU A 125 -4.09 -4.20 -1.91
N LEU A 126 -3.35 -5.18 -1.34
CA LEU A 126 -1.90 -5.25 -1.54
C LEU A 126 -1.54 -5.48 -3.01
N GLN A 127 -2.30 -6.32 -3.73
CA GLN A 127 -2.11 -6.46 -5.18
C GLN A 127 -2.28 -5.11 -5.88
N CYS A 128 -3.38 -4.40 -5.63
CA CYS A 128 -3.63 -3.08 -6.23
C CYS A 128 -2.53 -2.06 -5.89
N VAL A 129 -2.03 -2.05 -4.65
CA VAL A 129 -0.91 -1.19 -4.24
C VAL A 129 0.36 -1.57 -4.97
N CYS A 130 0.70 -2.87 -5.08
CA CYS A 130 1.89 -3.33 -5.80
C CYS A 130 1.84 -2.95 -7.28
N GLU A 131 0.68 -3.11 -7.93
CA GLU A 131 0.47 -2.70 -9.32
C GLU A 131 0.65 -1.19 -9.50
N ALA A 132 0.08 -0.38 -8.61
CA ALA A 132 0.22 1.07 -8.63
C ALA A 132 1.68 1.53 -8.36
N VAL A 133 2.38 0.91 -7.40
CA VAL A 133 3.81 1.18 -7.14
C VAL A 133 4.65 0.83 -8.36
N LYS A 134 4.35 -0.29 -9.04
CA LYS A 134 5.05 -0.68 -10.27
C LYS A 134 4.84 0.35 -11.39
N GLU A 135 3.64 0.88 -11.55
CA GLU A 135 3.35 1.93 -12.54
C GLU A 135 4.13 3.22 -12.26
N LEU A 136 4.19 3.65 -11.00
CA LEU A 136 5.00 4.81 -10.60
C LEU A 136 6.49 4.56 -10.83
N PHE A 137 6.98 3.37 -10.48
CA PHE A 137 8.35 2.94 -10.73
C PHE A 137 8.69 3.06 -12.22
N ASP A 138 7.85 2.53 -13.11
CA ASP A 138 8.08 2.59 -14.55
C ASP A 138 8.09 4.04 -15.07
N ALA A 139 7.21 4.89 -14.53
CA ALA A 139 7.19 6.31 -14.86
C ALA A 139 8.50 7.02 -14.43
N LEU A 140 9.01 6.71 -13.24
CA LEU A 140 10.29 7.26 -12.74
C LEU A 140 11.48 6.79 -13.58
N ILE A 141 11.55 5.51 -13.93
CA ILE A 141 12.60 4.97 -14.82
C ILE A 141 12.54 5.65 -16.20
N ALA A 142 11.34 5.82 -16.76
CA ALA A 142 11.18 6.49 -18.03
C ALA A 142 11.68 7.95 -17.99
N GLN A 143 11.41 8.67 -16.90
CA GLN A 143 11.95 10.03 -16.71
C GLN A 143 13.46 10.03 -16.47
N SER A 144 13.97 9.05 -15.72
CA SER A 144 15.41 8.86 -15.51
C SER A 144 16.15 8.70 -16.84
N GLU A 145 15.68 7.80 -17.71
CA GLU A 145 16.27 7.59 -19.04
C GLU A 145 16.12 8.83 -19.95
N ARG A 146 14.95 9.48 -19.94
CA ARG A 146 14.70 10.67 -20.74
C ARG A 146 15.64 11.83 -20.42
N HIS A 147 16.01 11.96 -19.14
CA HIS A 147 16.75 13.10 -18.62
C HIS A 147 18.13 12.73 -18.06
N LYS A 148 18.66 11.57 -18.45
CA LYS A 148 19.93 11.04 -17.95
C LYS A 148 21.13 12.00 -18.14
N ASP A 149 21.11 12.76 -19.23
CA ASP A 149 22.20 13.69 -19.59
C ASP A 149 21.91 15.15 -19.15
N VAL A 150 20.76 15.39 -18.50
CA VAL A 150 20.40 16.73 -18.02
C VAL A 150 20.93 16.91 -16.61
N LEU A 151 22.02 17.68 -16.51
CA LEU A 151 22.66 17.95 -15.23
C LEU A 151 21.81 18.89 -14.34
N MET A 152 21.93 18.70 -13.05
CA MET A 152 21.36 19.58 -12.02
C MET A 152 22.32 19.68 -10.84
N PRO A 153 22.25 20.75 -10.03
CA PRO A 153 23.03 20.84 -8.80
C PRO A 153 22.56 19.80 -7.77
N GLY A 154 23.50 19.02 -7.25
CA GLY A 154 23.29 18.21 -6.06
C GLY A 154 23.50 19.05 -4.79
N TYR A 155 22.74 18.73 -3.74
CA TYR A 155 22.76 19.48 -2.47
C TYR A 155 23.12 18.57 -1.30
N THR A 156 23.93 19.10 -0.39
CA THR A 156 24.10 18.60 0.97
C THR A 156 23.91 19.75 1.95
N HIS A 157 23.22 19.54 3.07
CA HIS A 157 22.91 20.60 4.05
C HIS A 157 22.19 21.82 3.44
N LEU A 158 21.40 21.62 2.37
CA LEU A 158 20.80 22.69 1.55
C LEU A 158 21.83 23.67 0.96
N GLN A 159 23.08 23.26 0.85
CA GLN A 159 24.14 23.97 0.13
C GLN A 159 24.45 23.26 -1.18
N VAL A 160 24.76 24.02 -2.21
CA VAL A 160 25.23 23.45 -3.49
C VAL A 160 26.50 22.65 -3.22
N ALA A 161 26.51 21.41 -3.64
CA ALA A 161 27.59 20.47 -3.36
C ALA A 161 28.32 20.04 -4.64
N MET A 162 27.75 19.09 -5.35
CA MET A 162 28.39 18.45 -6.51
C MET A 162 27.39 18.36 -7.68
N PRO A 163 27.89 18.10 -8.90
CA PRO A 163 27.01 17.79 -10.03
C PRO A 163 26.16 16.56 -9.75
N SER A 164 24.91 16.64 -10.17
CA SER A 164 23.96 15.53 -10.25
C SER A 164 23.25 15.58 -11.60
N SER A 165 22.29 14.70 -11.84
CA SER A 165 21.42 14.75 -13.01
C SER A 165 19.97 14.46 -12.63
N PHE A 166 19.04 14.91 -13.47
CA PHE A 166 17.64 14.51 -13.32
C PHE A 166 17.47 12.99 -13.48
N GLY A 167 18.31 12.34 -14.30
CA GLY A 167 18.34 10.89 -14.38
C GLY A 167 18.61 10.23 -13.05
N LEU A 168 19.64 10.70 -12.30
CA LEU A 168 19.94 10.21 -10.96
C LEU A 168 18.81 10.51 -9.97
N TRP A 169 18.22 11.69 -10.03
CA TRP A 169 17.14 12.07 -9.13
C TRP A 169 15.91 11.19 -9.27
N PHE A 170 15.41 10.97 -10.50
CA PHE A 170 14.30 10.08 -10.77
C PHE A 170 14.65 8.62 -10.45
N GLY A 171 15.86 8.16 -10.86
CA GLY A 171 16.34 6.81 -10.61
C GLY A 171 16.42 6.46 -9.12
N ALA A 172 16.83 7.41 -8.27
CA ALA A 172 16.90 7.21 -6.82
C ALA A 172 15.53 6.91 -6.21
N TYR A 173 14.46 7.57 -6.66
CA TYR A 173 13.09 7.25 -6.22
C TYR A 173 12.59 5.92 -6.77
N ALA A 174 12.98 5.56 -8.00
CA ALA A 174 12.67 4.24 -8.55
C ALA A 174 13.32 3.13 -7.72
N GLU A 175 14.59 3.25 -7.37
CA GLU A 175 15.30 2.27 -6.54
C GLU A 175 14.72 2.19 -5.12
N SER A 176 14.35 3.34 -4.52
CA SER A 176 13.64 3.37 -3.24
C SER A 176 12.30 2.61 -3.28
N LEU A 177 11.55 2.71 -4.40
CA LEU A 177 10.31 1.94 -4.57
C LEU A 177 10.57 0.44 -4.75
N ALA A 178 11.72 0.02 -5.22
CA ALA A 178 12.09 -1.40 -5.26
C ALA A 178 12.27 -1.97 -3.85
N ASP A 179 12.89 -1.22 -2.93
CA ASP A 179 12.98 -1.59 -1.51
C ASP A 179 11.59 -1.63 -0.85
N ASP A 180 10.73 -0.65 -1.15
CA ASP A 180 9.35 -0.63 -0.67
C ASP A 180 8.55 -1.85 -1.19
N MET A 181 8.77 -2.23 -2.45
CA MET A 181 8.13 -3.41 -3.05
C MET A 181 8.56 -4.72 -2.38
N LEU A 182 9.82 -4.84 -1.98
CA LEU A 182 10.31 -5.97 -1.20
C LEU A 182 9.59 -6.08 0.15
N PHE A 183 9.32 -4.94 0.78
CA PHE A 183 8.57 -4.90 2.03
C PHE A 183 7.09 -5.26 1.82
N LEU A 184 6.46 -4.77 0.73
CA LEU A 184 5.10 -5.17 0.32
C LEU A 184 5.02 -6.68 0.03
N GLN A 185 6.04 -7.27 -0.61
CA GLN A 185 6.11 -8.72 -0.84
C GLN A 185 6.11 -9.51 0.49
N ALA A 186 6.89 -9.05 1.48
CA ALA A 186 6.90 -9.68 2.80
C ALA A 186 5.53 -9.56 3.49
N ALA A 187 4.88 -8.41 3.40
CA ALA A 187 3.53 -8.17 3.92
C ALA A 187 2.50 -9.09 3.25
N TYR A 188 2.55 -9.23 1.93
CA TYR A 188 1.70 -10.16 1.16
C TYR A 188 1.84 -11.60 1.64
N ARG A 189 3.07 -12.10 1.79
CA ARG A 189 3.33 -13.46 2.28
C ARG A 189 2.80 -13.70 3.70
N MET A 190 2.83 -12.70 4.57
CA MET A 190 2.26 -12.79 5.92
C MET A 190 0.73 -12.79 5.88
N CYS A 191 0.14 -12.01 5.00
CA CYS A 191 -1.31 -11.94 4.82
C CYS A 191 -1.88 -13.22 4.19
N ASN A 192 -1.18 -13.81 3.21
CA ASN A 192 -1.66 -14.92 2.37
C ASN A 192 -1.64 -16.27 3.10
N ARG A 193 -2.23 -16.31 4.33
CA ARG A 193 -2.38 -17.50 5.16
C ARG A 193 -3.79 -17.60 5.71
N ASN A 194 -4.48 -18.71 5.40
CA ASN A 194 -5.87 -18.95 5.79
C ASN A 194 -6.05 -19.06 7.32
N PRO A 195 -6.89 -18.22 7.96
CA PRO A 195 -7.23 -18.34 9.37
C PRO A 195 -8.50 -19.18 9.61
N LEU A 196 -9.35 -19.39 8.58
CA LEU A 196 -10.67 -19.99 8.68
C LEU A 196 -10.60 -21.40 9.26
N GLY A 197 -11.59 -21.75 10.10
CA GLY A 197 -11.63 -22.97 10.87
C GLY A 197 -10.87 -22.91 12.19
N SER A 198 -10.35 -21.73 12.58
CA SER A 198 -9.88 -21.49 13.95
C SER A 198 -11.03 -21.26 14.95
N ALA A 199 -12.25 -21.08 14.44
CA ALA A 199 -13.46 -20.78 15.19
C ALA A 199 -13.26 -19.55 16.14
N ALA A 200 -13.60 -19.69 17.40
CA ALA A 200 -13.37 -18.62 18.38
C ALA A 200 -11.89 -18.50 18.83
N GLY A 201 -10.96 -19.16 18.12
CA GLY A 201 -9.53 -19.13 18.41
C GLY A 201 -9.00 -20.37 19.11
N TYR A 202 -9.86 -21.36 19.36
CA TYR A 202 -9.49 -22.60 20.07
C TYR A 202 -9.87 -23.85 19.28
N GLY A 203 -10.25 -23.70 18.02
CA GLY A 203 -10.68 -24.80 17.16
C GLY A 203 -12.12 -25.22 17.42
N SER A 204 -12.47 -26.39 16.90
CA SER A 204 -13.82 -26.95 16.94
C SER A 204 -13.78 -28.47 17.09
N SER A 205 -14.82 -29.06 17.68
CA SER A 205 -15.05 -30.51 17.70
C SER A 205 -15.56 -31.07 16.38
N PHE A 206 -15.97 -30.21 15.42
CA PHE A 206 -16.27 -30.63 14.06
C PHE A 206 -14.98 -31.03 13.32
N PRO A 207 -15.02 -32.04 12.46
CA PRO A 207 -13.84 -32.51 11.71
C PRO A 207 -13.54 -31.58 10.52
N LEU A 208 -13.32 -30.29 10.78
CA LEU A 208 -13.14 -29.26 9.77
C LEU A 208 -11.92 -29.53 8.86
N ASN A 209 -12.12 -29.47 7.55
CA ASN A 209 -11.05 -29.58 6.56
C ASN A 209 -10.48 -28.20 6.20
N ARG A 210 -9.56 -27.70 7.02
CA ARG A 210 -8.92 -26.40 6.82
C ARG A 210 -8.01 -26.34 5.59
N GLN A 211 -7.47 -27.49 5.18
CA GLN A 211 -6.67 -27.59 3.96
C GLN A 211 -7.54 -27.29 2.74
N MET A 212 -8.73 -27.86 2.66
CA MET A 212 -9.70 -27.63 1.59
C MET A 212 -10.09 -26.15 1.46
N THR A 213 -10.43 -25.48 2.57
CA THR A 213 -10.75 -24.04 2.53
C THR A 213 -9.54 -23.18 2.16
N THR A 214 -8.32 -23.60 2.49
CA THR A 214 -7.08 -22.93 2.08
C THR A 214 -6.90 -22.98 0.57
N GLU A 215 -7.13 -24.12 -0.03
CA GLU A 215 -7.03 -24.32 -1.49
C GLU A 215 -8.13 -23.58 -2.23
N LEU A 216 -9.39 -23.72 -1.79
CA LEU A 216 -10.55 -23.04 -2.40
C LEU A 216 -10.43 -21.53 -2.40
N LEU A 217 -9.87 -20.94 -1.34
CA LEU A 217 -9.65 -19.51 -1.21
C LEU A 217 -8.32 -19.02 -1.85
N GLY A 218 -7.51 -19.95 -2.39
CA GLY A 218 -6.26 -19.63 -3.06
C GLY A 218 -5.17 -19.10 -2.14
N PHE A 219 -5.22 -19.40 -0.84
CA PHE A 219 -4.12 -19.08 0.08
C PHE A 219 -2.90 -19.97 -0.17
N ASP A 220 -1.70 -19.47 0.14
CA ASP A 220 -0.48 -20.28 0.02
C ASP A 220 -0.34 -21.31 1.14
N SER A 221 -0.84 -20.98 2.31
CA SER A 221 -0.82 -21.84 3.49
C SER A 221 -1.92 -21.44 4.46
N MET A 222 -1.92 -22.00 5.66
CA MET A 222 -2.83 -21.61 6.74
C MET A 222 -2.08 -21.12 7.99
N ASN A 223 -2.78 -20.45 8.86
CA ASN A 223 -2.34 -20.29 10.23
C ASN A 223 -2.57 -21.63 10.94
N TYR A 224 -1.51 -22.44 11.07
CA TYR A 224 -1.62 -23.81 11.58
C TYR A 224 -2.15 -23.87 13.01
N ASN A 225 -1.62 -23.07 13.89
CA ASN A 225 -2.08 -22.98 15.27
C ASN A 225 -3.33 -22.10 15.35
N VAL A 226 -4.45 -22.65 15.81
CA VAL A 226 -5.74 -21.94 15.88
C VAL A 226 -5.72 -20.78 16.86
N VAL A 227 -4.92 -20.86 17.93
CA VAL A 227 -4.73 -19.75 18.88
C VAL A 227 -3.95 -18.62 18.20
N TYR A 228 -2.91 -18.95 17.43
CA TYR A 228 -2.15 -17.96 16.68
C TYR A 228 -2.99 -17.29 15.59
N ALA A 229 -3.95 -17.99 14.97
CA ALA A 229 -4.84 -17.40 13.99
C ALA A 229 -5.56 -16.16 14.57
N GLN A 230 -6.08 -16.25 15.80
CA GLN A 230 -6.70 -15.12 16.51
C GLN A 230 -5.67 -14.12 17.03
N MET A 231 -4.58 -14.59 17.63
CA MET A 231 -3.50 -13.75 18.14
C MET A 231 -2.80 -12.95 17.04
N GLY A 232 -2.93 -13.43 15.79
CA GLY A 232 -2.45 -12.76 14.58
C GLY A 232 -3.23 -11.50 14.21
N ARG A 233 -4.46 -11.31 14.74
CA ARG A 233 -5.25 -10.09 14.53
C ARG A 233 -4.52 -8.88 15.12
N GLY A 234 -4.51 -7.78 14.39
CA GLY A 234 -3.74 -6.59 14.72
C GLY A 234 -2.25 -6.73 14.37
N LYS A 235 -1.60 -7.86 14.69
CA LYS A 235 -0.20 -8.10 14.31
C LYS A 235 -0.01 -8.12 12.78
N CYS A 236 -0.92 -8.76 12.06
CA CYS A 236 -0.88 -8.80 10.59
C CYS A 236 -1.07 -7.39 10.03
N GLU A 237 -2.13 -6.71 10.44
CA GLU A 237 -2.47 -5.35 10.01
C GLU A 237 -1.35 -4.35 10.32
N LYS A 238 -0.74 -4.42 11.51
CA LYS A 238 0.40 -3.60 11.87
C LYS A 238 1.59 -3.80 10.93
N ASN A 239 1.94 -5.06 10.62
CA ASN A 239 3.07 -5.34 9.75
C ASN A 239 2.81 -4.88 8.31
N ILE A 240 1.58 -5.00 7.84
CA ILE A 240 1.16 -4.44 6.55
C ILE A 240 1.21 -2.91 6.58
N ALA A 241 0.74 -2.30 7.66
CA ALA A 241 0.80 -0.86 7.84
C ALA A 241 2.23 -0.31 7.77
N PHE A 242 3.24 -1.05 8.26
CA PHE A 242 4.65 -0.69 8.08
C PHE A 242 5.06 -0.68 6.59
N ALA A 243 4.61 -1.65 5.79
CA ALA A 243 4.90 -1.66 4.37
C ALA A 243 4.21 -0.49 3.63
N LEU A 244 2.95 -0.20 3.95
CA LEU A 244 2.24 0.98 3.42
C LEU A 244 2.93 2.29 3.83
N ALA A 245 3.38 2.39 5.08
CA ALA A 245 4.09 3.56 5.61
C ALA A 245 5.45 3.77 4.93
N SER A 246 6.14 2.70 4.53
CA SER A 246 7.40 2.78 3.77
C SER A 246 7.18 3.45 2.41
N VAL A 247 6.21 2.97 1.63
CA VAL A 247 5.82 3.61 0.36
C VAL A 247 5.43 5.07 0.56
N ALA A 248 4.61 5.35 1.59
CA ALA A 248 4.22 6.72 1.93
C ALA A 248 5.42 7.60 2.27
N GLY A 249 6.45 7.07 2.93
CA GLY A 249 7.70 7.77 3.22
C GLY A 249 8.46 8.18 1.96
N THR A 250 8.60 7.27 1.00
CA THR A 250 9.20 7.56 -0.31
C THR A 250 8.42 8.64 -1.07
N LEU A 251 7.08 8.53 -1.11
CA LEU A 251 6.23 9.53 -1.76
C LEU A 251 6.29 10.91 -1.08
N ALA A 252 6.32 10.95 0.26
CA ALA A 252 6.42 12.21 1.01
C ALA A 252 7.73 12.93 0.70
N LYS A 253 8.83 12.19 0.55
CA LYS A 253 10.14 12.72 0.18
C LYS A 253 10.16 13.24 -1.25
N LEU A 254 9.61 12.48 -2.21
CA LEU A 254 9.45 12.92 -3.60
C LEU A 254 8.63 14.23 -3.68
N ALA A 255 7.52 14.29 -2.94
CA ALA A 255 6.66 15.47 -2.90
C ALA A 255 7.37 16.69 -2.29
N PHE A 256 8.20 16.49 -1.27
CA PHE A 256 9.01 17.57 -0.69
C PHE A 256 10.01 18.11 -1.71
N ASP A 257 10.79 17.24 -2.37
CA ASP A 257 11.76 17.64 -3.38
C ASP A 257 11.06 18.36 -4.56
N ALA A 258 9.95 17.84 -5.03
CA ALA A 258 9.19 18.45 -6.12
C ALA A 258 8.68 19.85 -5.76
N CYS A 259 8.16 20.07 -4.55
CA CYS A 259 7.78 21.40 -4.06
C CYS A 259 8.98 22.35 -4.00
N MET A 260 10.12 21.88 -3.48
CA MET A 260 11.34 22.68 -3.37
C MET A 260 11.87 23.04 -4.77
N PHE A 261 12.00 22.07 -5.66
CA PHE A 261 12.54 22.26 -7.00
C PHE A 261 11.61 23.05 -7.92
N ASN A 262 10.30 23.04 -7.66
CA ASN A 262 9.33 23.89 -8.38
C ASN A 262 9.31 25.34 -7.84
N SER A 263 9.91 25.61 -6.68
CA SER A 263 9.90 26.97 -6.12
C SER A 263 10.63 27.97 -7.01
N GLN A 264 10.25 29.23 -6.93
CA GLN A 264 10.87 30.31 -7.74
C GLN A 264 12.38 30.48 -7.50
N ASN A 265 12.86 30.08 -6.32
CA ASN A 265 14.28 30.17 -5.99
C ASN A 265 15.12 29.06 -6.64
N PHE A 266 14.54 27.88 -6.85
CA PHE A 266 15.20 26.75 -7.51
C PHE A 266 14.87 26.73 -9.01
N GLY A 267 13.59 26.65 -9.37
CA GLY A 267 13.16 26.62 -10.78
C GLY A 267 13.69 25.42 -11.56
N PHE A 268 13.99 24.30 -10.89
CA PHE A 268 14.55 23.11 -11.52
C PHE A 268 13.50 22.30 -12.27
N VAL A 269 12.28 22.30 -11.75
CA VAL A 269 11.14 21.62 -12.38
C VAL A 269 9.97 22.57 -12.52
N LYS A 270 9.10 22.30 -13.48
CA LYS A 270 7.82 22.96 -13.66
C LYS A 270 6.72 21.93 -13.68
N LEU A 271 5.71 22.18 -12.87
CA LEU A 271 4.53 21.32 -12.81
C LEU A 271 3.55 21.65 -13.92
N PRO A 272 2.78 20.66 -14.42
CA PRO A 272 1.65 20.90 -15.31
C PRO A 272 0.71 21.95 -14.75
N ALA A 273 0.13 22.77 -15.60
CA ALA A 273 -0.75 23.88 -15.16
C ALA A 273 -1.96 23.36 -14.36
N GLU A 274 -2.52 22.23 -14.78
CA GLU A 274 -3.65 21.54 -14.12
C GLU A 274 -3.30 20.94 -12.74
N CYS A 275 -1.99 20.79 -12.43
CA CYS A 275 -1.50 20.32 -11.12
C CYS A 275 -1.13 21.47 -10.18
N THR A 276 -1.47 22.72 -10.55
CA THR A 276 -1.18 23.91 -9.75
C THR A 276 -2.44 24.71 -9.52
N THR A 277 -2.52 25.40 -8.38
CA THR A 277 -3.60 26.35 -8.14
C THR A 277 -3.10 27.77 -8.19
N GLY A 278 -3.98 28.70 -8.61
CA GLY A 278 -3.71 30.11 -8.62
C GLY A 278 -3.93 30.76 -7.25
N SER A 279 -3.61 32.06 -7.17
CA SER A 279 -3.95 32.89 -6.03
C SER A 279 -5.08 33.84 -6.39
N SER A 280 -6.02 34.08 -5.48
CA SER A 280 -7.13 35.02 -5.68
C SER A 280 -6.68 36.50 -5.77
N ILE A 281 -5.47 36.80 -5.32
CA ILE A 281 -4.94 38.18 -5.27
C ILE A 281 -3.57 38.34 -5.94
N MET A 282 -2.88 37.24 -6.29
CA MET A 282 -1.55 37.25 -6.91
C MET A 282 -1.61 36.49 -8.26
N PRO A 283 -1.89 37.16 -9.39
CA PRO A 283 -2.18 36.51 -10.66
C PRO A 283 -1.00 35.72 -11.25
N HIS A 284 0.21 35.96 -10.81
CA HIS A 284 1.44 35.28 -11.24
C HIS A 284 1.74 33.99 -10.45
N LYS A 285 1.05 33.78 -9.31
CA LYS A 285 1.37 32.70 -8.37
C LYS A 285 0.74 31.38 -8.80
N LYS A 286 1.57 30.33 -8.86
CA LYS A 286 1.15 28.94 -9.10
C LYS A 286 1.65 28.09 -7.93
N ASN A 287 0.71 27.50 -7.21
CA ASN A 287 1.02 26.71 -6.00
C ASN A 287 1.10 25.22 -6.35
N PRO A 288 2.06 24.46 -5.77
CA PRO A 288 2.17 23.02 -5.95
C PRO A 288 1.23 22.24 -5.02
N ASP A 289 -0.03 22.67 -4.88
CA ASP A 289 -0.97 22.18 -3.85
C ASP A 289 -1.12 20.67 -3.88
N VAL A 290 -1.05 20.06 -5.07
CA VAL A 290 -1.17 18.60 -5.21
C VAL A 290 -0.04 17.89 -4.47
N PHE A 291 1.20 18.34 -4.61
CA PHE A 291 2.33 17.77 -3.88
C PHE A 291 2.32 18.11 -2.39
N GLU A 292 1.79 19.27 -2.01
CA GLU A 292 1.62 19.63 -0.60
C GLU A 292 0.61 18.71 0.09
N LEU A 293 -0.54 18.45 -0.54
CA LEU A 293 -1.54 17.54 -0.03
C LEU A 293 -1.05 16.07 -0.06
N LEU A 294 -0.36 15.66 -1.12
CA LEU A 294 0.25 14.34 -1.22
C LEU A 294 1.22 14.11 -0.05
N ARG A 295 2.12 15.06 0.20
CA ARG A 295 3.06 15.01 1.32
C ARG A 295 2.33 14.91 2.67
N ALA A 296 1.29 15.70 2.89
CA ALA A 296 0.52 15.67 4.12
C ALA A 296 -0.22 14.33 4.33
N LYS A 297 -0.89 13.81 3.29
CA LYS A 297 -1.55 12.49 3.33
C LYS A 297 -0.52 11.38 3.61
N CYS A 298 0.61 11.38 2.93
CA CYS A 298 1.67 10.39 3.12
C CYS A 298 2.30 10.48 4.52
N ASN A 299 2.53 11.68 5.05
CA ASN A 299 3.02 11.85 6.42
C ASN A 299 2.02 11.28 7.45
N ARG A 300 0.71 11.45 7.21
CA ARG A 300 -0.32 10.85 8.07
C ARG A 300 -0.32 9.32 7.99
N LEU A 301 -0.18 8.74 6.79
CA LEU A 301 -0.10 7.30 6.61
C LEU A 301 1.09 6.66 7.35
N GLN A 302 2.18 7.38 7.52
CA GLN A 302 3.35 6.91 8.30
C GLN A 302 3.05 6.73 9.80
N ALA A 303 1.99 7.32 10.34
CA ALA A 303 1.56 7.13 11.72
C ALA A 303 0.77 5.81 11.92
N LEU A 304 0.17 5.25 10.87
CA LEU A 304 -0.72 4.10 10.92
C LEU A 304 -0.17 2.89 11.71
N PRO A 305 1.10 2.46 11.54
CA PRO A 305 1.63 1.33 12.31
C PRO A 305 1.63 1.59 13.81
N ASN A 306 1.91 2.83 14.23
CA ASN A 306 1.91 3.22 15.64
C ASN A 306 0.50 3.25 16.22
N ASP A 307 -0.48 3.75 15.49
CA ASP A 307 -1.87 3.77 15.94
C ASP A 307 -2.40 2.35 16.16
N ILE A 308 -2.11 1.44 15.23
CA ILE A 308 -2.47 0.01 15.38
C ILE A 308 -1.74 -0.61 16.57
N LEU A 309 -0.45 -0.31 16.76
CA LEU A 309 0.33 -0.80 17.89
C LEU A 309 -0.30 -0.39 19.24
N LEU A 310 -0.73 0.84 19.37
CA LEU A 310 -1.36 1.35 20.59
C LEU A 310 -2.68 0.63 20.91
N ILE A 311 -3.50 0.32 19.89
CA ILE A 311 -4.74 -0.44 20.07
C ILE A 311 -4.47 -1.87 20.53
N MET A 312 -3.39 -2.49 20.04
CA MET A 312 -3.03 -3.88 20.37
C MET A 312 -2.36 -4.04 21.73
N ASN A 313 -1.88 -2.96 22.33
CA ASN A 313 -1.11 -3.05 23.56
C ASN A 313 -1.94 -3.62 24.72
N ASN A 314 -1.28 -4.46 25.55
CA ASN A 314 -1.83 -5.03 26.78
C ASN A 314 -3.01 -6.01 26.56
N LEU A 315 -3.20 -6.52 25.35
CA LEU A 315 -4.21 -7.55 25.07
C LEU A 315 -3.59 -8.94 25.28
N PRO A 316 -4.20 -9.80 26.11
CA PRO A 316 -3.81 -11.19 26.22
C PRO A 316 -4.22 -12.00 24.98
N VAL A 317 -3.89 -13.30 24.98
CA VAL A 317 -4.28 -14.23 23.91
C VAL A 317 -5.80 -14.39 23.86
N GLY A 318 -6.34 -14.42 22.64
CA GLY A 318 -7.76 -14.54 22.37
C GLY A 318 -8.29 -13.33 21.60
N TYR A 319 -9.61 -13.27 21.41
CA TYR A 319 -10.27 -12.14 20.75
C TYR A 319 -10.69 -11.09 21.79
N PHE A 320 -10.43 -9.84 21.44
CA PHE A 320 -10.89 -8.67 22.19
C PHE A 320 -11.52 -7.65 21.25
N ARG A 321 -12.58 -7.00 21.70
CA ARG A 321 -13.33 -6.02 20.89
C ARG A 321 -12.52 -4.77 20.56
N ASP A 322 -11.46 -4.48 21.31
CA ASP A 322 -10.47 -3.44 21.03
C ASP A 322 -9.97 -3.49 19.58
N LEU A 323 -9.75 -4.70 19.05
CA LEU A 323 -9.27 -4.93 17.70
C LEU A 323 -10.26 -4.52 16.60
N GLN A 324 -11.53 -4.25 16.94
CA GLN A 324 -12.54 -3.74 16.02
C GLN A 324 -12.15 -2.35 15.49
N ILE A 325 -11.61 -1.49 16.35
CA ILE A 325 -11.22 -0.11 16.00
C ILE A 325 -10.14 -0.07 14.93
N ILE A 326 -9.32 -1.13 14.78
CA ILE A 326 -8.29 -1.22 13.74
C ILE A 326 -8.89 -1.03 12.35
N LYS A 327 -10.11 -1.51 12.10
CA LYS A 327 -10.77 -1.36 10.79
C LYS A 327 -10.92 0.10 10.37
N GLU A 328 -11.21 0.99 11.32
CA GLU A 328 -11.39 2.43 11.04
C GLU A 328 -10.14 3.11 10.50
N LEU A 329 -8.98 2.61 10.88
CA LEU A 329 -7.67 3.15 10.47
C LEU A 329 -7.10 2.40 9.26
N PHE A 330 -7.23 1.07 9.27
CA PHE A 330 -6.54 0.19 8.36
C PHE A 330 -7.22 0.10 6.99
N LEU A 331 -8.55 -0.07 6.93
CA LEU A 331 -9.25 -0.26 5.66
C LEU A 331 -9.15 0.98 4.75
N PRO A 332 -9.39 2.22 5.23
CA PRO A 332 -9.28 3.40 4.39
C PRO A 332 -7.85 3.77 3.97
N ALA A 333 -6.84 3.23 4.67
CA ALA A 333 -5.45 3.57 4.39
C ALA A 333 -5.00 3.11 2.99
N PHE A 334 -5.52 2.00 2.49
CA PHE A 334 -5.22 1.50 1.15
C PHE A 334 -5.69 2.46 0.07
N GLU A 335 -6.93 2.93 0.17
CA GLU A 335 -7.47 3.89 -0.81
C GLU A 335 -6.68 5.20 -0.79
N SER A 336 -6.40 5.73 0.41
CA SER A 336 -5.61 6.95 0.57
C SER A 336 -4.20 6.82 -0.03
N LEU A 337 -3.55 5.65 0.12
CA LEU A 337 -2.23 5.41 -0.46
C LEU A 337 -2.31 5.27 -1.98
N LYS A 338 -3.29 4.52 -2.51
CA LYS A 338 -3.49 4.37 -3.97
C LYS A 338 -3.74 5.72 -4.65
N GLU A 339 -4.57 6.58 -4.06
CA GLU A 339 -4.78 7.95 -4.54
C GLU A 339 -3.46 8.75 -4.60
N CYS A 340 -2.62 8.64 -3.56
CA CYS A 340 -1.33 9.33 -3.52
C CYS A 340 -0.39 8.80 -4.61
N ILE A 341 -0.31 7.47 -4.80
CA ILE A 341 0.52 6.86 -5.84
C ILE A 341 0.04 7.28 -7.23
N ALA A 342 -1.27 7.19 -7.49
CA ALA A 342 -1.85 7.57 -8.78
C ALA A 342 -1.57 9.04 -9.14
N MET A 343 -1.69 9.94 -8.15
CA MET A 343 -1.41 11.36 -8.35
C MET A 343 0.08 11.62 -8.58
N ALA A 344 0.97 10.93 -7.84
CA ALA A 344 2.40 11.02 -8.06
C ALA A 344 2.78 10.53 -9.47
N THR A 345 2.22 9.40 -9.90
CA THR A 345 2.43 8.84 -11.25
C THR A 345 2.00 9.82 -12.33
N TYR A 346 0.79 10.39 -12.19
CA TYR A 346 0.25 11.36 -13.13
C TYR A 346 1.17 12.57 -13.32
N ILE A 347 1.70 13.11 -12.22
CA ILE A 347 2.56 14.30 -12.28
C ILE A 347 3.96 13.94 -12.77
N VAL A 348 4.55 12.84 -12.29
CA VAL A 348 5.89 12.39 -12.73
C VAL A 348 5.94 12.20 -14.24
N GLN A 349 4.91 11.65 -14.85
CA GLN A 349 4.84 11.47 -16.31
C GLN A 349 4.83 12.79 -17.10
N ARG A 350 4.45 13.91 -16.45
CA ARG A 350 4.18 15.22 -17.08
C ARG A 350 5.08 16.35 -16.60
N ILE A 351 5.88 16.12 -15.58
CA ILE A 351 6.79 17.12 -15.03
C ILE A 351 7.82 17.54 -16.07
N GLU A 352 8.02 18.84 -16.22
CA GLU A 352 9.04 19.40 -17.11
C GLU A 352 10.30 19.73 -16.30
N VAL A 353 11.46 19.39 -16.82
CA VAL A 353 12.76 19.71 -16.21
C VAL A 353 13.38 20.94 -16.90
N ASN A 354 13.99 21.80 -16.12
CA ASN A 354 14.76 22.91 -16.63
C ASN A 354 16.14 22.39 -17.10
N LYS A 355 16.42 22.53 -18.39
CA LYS A 355 17.69 22.08 -19.01
C LYS A 355 18.81 23.09 -18.89
N ASP A 356 18.49 24.33 -18.55
CA ASP A 356 19.42 25.48 -18.59
C ASP A 356 19.88 25.90 -17.19
N ILE A 357 19.70 25.06 -16.15
CA ILE A 357 20.06 25.38 -14.76
C ILE A 357 21.54 25.79 -14.66
N LEU A 358 22.43 25.06 -15.36
CA LEU A 358 23.86 25.30 -15.31
C LEU A 358 24.33 26.51 -16.13
N ALA A 359 23.44 27.23 -16.80
CA ALA A 359 23.73 28.52 -17.36
C ALA A 359 23.90 29.62 -16.29
N ASP A 360 23.37 29.40 -15.09
CA ASP A 360 23.52 30.30 -13.94
C ASP A 360 24.87 30.09 -13.26
N SER A 361 25.71 31.14 -13.26
CA SER A 361 27.07 31.11 -12.70
C SER A 361 27.11 30.82 -11.18
N ARG A 362 26.03 31.01 -10.45
CA ARG A 362 25.97 30.61 -9.02
C ARG A 362 26.24 29.12 -8.77
N TYR A 363 26.12 28.29 -9.82
CA TYR A 363 26.40 26.85 -9.75
C TYR A 363 27.80 26.47 -10.25
N ASP A 364 28.61 27.40 -10.72
CA ASP A 364 29.93 27.09 -11.25
C ASP A 364 30.84 26.37 -10.25
N ALA A 365 30.81 26.79 -8.98
CA ALA A 365 31.60 26.18 -7.92
C ALA A 365 31.26 24.73 -7.60
N MET A 366 30.08 24.21 -8.00
CA MET A 366 29.71 22.81 -7.78
C MET A 366 30.66 21.83 -8.54
N ILE A 367 31.36 22.31 -9.56
CA ILE A 367 32.30 21.52 -10.40
C ILE A 367 33.70 21.51 -9.80
N SER A 368 33.92 22.20 -8.67
CA SER A 368 35.24 22.32 -8.05
C SER A 368 35.91 20.97 -7.73
N VAL A 369 35.12 19.98 -7.30
CA VAL A 369 35.64 18.64 -6.99
C VAL A 369 36.10 17.92 -8.26
N GLU A 370 35.43 18.10 -9.39
CA GLU A 370 35.83 17.54 -10.68
C GLU A 370 37.19 18.11 -11.11
N GLU A 371 37.41 19.40 -10.90
CA GLU A 371 38.70 20.04 -11.21
C GLU A 371 39.79 19.56 -10.26
N VAL A 372 39.51 19.39 -8.97
CA VAL A 372 40.46 18.80 -8.00
C VAL A 372 40.84 17.37 -8.47
N ASN A 373 39.84 16.55 -8.85
CA ASN A 373 40.08 15.18 -9.33
C ASN A 373 40.89 15.15 -10.63
N ARG A 374 40.61 16.08 -11.57
CA ARG A 374 41.36 16.21 -12.81
C ARG A 374 42.84 16.51 -12.53
N LEU A 375 43.12 17.51 -11.68
CA LEU A 375 44.50 17.87 -11.32
C LEU A 375 45.21 16.72 -10.58
N ALA A 376 44.52 16.02 -9.72
CA ALA A 376 45.08 14.85 -9.03
C ALA A 376 45.41 13.70 -9.99
N THR A 377 44.58 13.47 -11.01
CA THR A 377 44.80 12.47 -12.03
C THR A 377 46.01 12.84 -12.93
N GLU A 378 46.26 14.15 -13.10
CA GLU A 378 47.44 14.67 -13.80
C GLU A 378 48.72 14.64 -12.94
N GLY A 379 48.67 14.14 -11.72
CA GLY A 379 49.82 13.92 -10.86
C GLY A 379 50.01 14.95 -9.71
N MET A 380 49.10 15.93 -9.56
CA MET A 380 49.17 16.86 -8.44
C MET A 380 48.70 16.15 -7.16
N PRO A 381 49.40 16.28 -6.01
CA PRO A 381 48.90 15.78 -4.76
C PRO A 381 47.48 16.32 -4.45
N PHE A 382 46.56 15.47 -4.05
CA PHE A 382 45.13 15.85 -3.84
C PHE A 382 44.97 17.08 -2.96
N ARG A 383 45.74 17.19 -1.88
CA ARG A 383 45.67 18.35 -0.96
C ARG A 383 46.14 19.66 -1.59
N ASP A 384 47.12 19.59 -2.50
CA ASP A 384 47.60 20.75 -3.24
C ASP A 384 46.60 21.17 -4.33
N ALA A 385 46.00 20.19 -5.02
CA ALA A 385 44.94 20.43 -5.98
C ALA A 385 43.73 21.08 -5.30
N TYR A 386 43.29 20.55 -4.15
CA TYR A 386 42.20 21.12 -3.33
C TYR A 386 42.47 22.57 -2.93
N ARG A 387 43.66 22.83 -2.42
CA ARG A 387 44.08 24.19 -2.01
C ARG A 387 44.12 25.15 -3.18
N LYS A 388 44.67 24.68 -4.32
CA LYS A 388 44.75 25.51 -5.53
C LYS A 388 43.35 25.88 -6.03
N VAL A 389 42.44 24.92 -6.19
CA VAL A 389 41.07 25.19 -6.66
C VAL A 389 40.32 26.09 -5.68
N GLY A 390 40.50 25.90 -4.36
CA GLY A 390 39.90 26.77 -3.34
C GLY A 390 40.35 28.23 -3.48
N LEU A 391 41.67 28.45 -3.71
CA LEU A 391 42.20 29.80 -3.91
C LEU A 391 41.71 30.41 -5.25
N ASP A 392 41.61 29.64 -6.29
CA ASP A 392 41.09 30.09 -7.59
C ASP A 392 39.61 30.54 -7.47
N ILE A 393 38.79 29.84 -6.64
CA ILE A 393 37.42 30.22 -6.35
C ILE A 393 37.35 31.52 -5.55
N GLU A 394 38.18 31.65 -4.49
CA GLU A 394 38.23 32.87 -3.65
C GLU A 394 38.69 34.09 -4.47
N ALA A 395 39.61 33.89 -5.40
CA ALA A 395 40.11 34.94 -6.29
C ALA A 395 39.15 35.29 -7.45
N GLY A 396 38.05 34.50 -7.63
CA GLY A 396 37.13 34.67 -8.77
C GLY A 396 37.74 34.26 -10.12
N SER A 397 38.85 33.52 -10.11
CA SER A 397 39.57 33.07 -11.32
C SER A 397 39.21 31.64 -11.72
N PHE A 398 38.36 30.96 -10.95
CA PHE A 398 37.92 29.60 -11.24
C PHE A 398 37.05 29.56 -12.49
N THR A 399 37.48 28.77 -13.47
CA THR A 399 36.74 28.53 -14.70
C THR A 399 36.28 27.06 -14.72
N PRO A 400 34.98 26.76 -14.57
CA PRO A 400 34.51 25.39 -14.50
C PRO A 400 34.62 24.68 -15.87
N CYS A 401 35.15 23.46 -15.88
CA CYS A 401 34.99 22.55 -17.00
C CYS A 401 33.67 21.78 -16.85
N LYS A 402 32.67 22.14 -17.66
CA LYS A 402 31.29 21.54 -17.56
C LYS A 402 31.20 20.15 -18.22
N GLU A 403 32.30 19.56 -18.69
CA GLU A 403 32.35 18.16 -19.10
C GLU A 403 32.54 17.25 -17.89
N ILE A 404 31.46 16.54 -17.52
CA ILE A 404 31.45 15.60 -16.40
C ILE A 404 31.39 14.18 -16.98
N ARG A 405 32.37 13.33 -16.63
CA ARG A 405 32.44 11.95 -17.07
C ARG A 405 32.74 11.04 -15.91
N HIS A 406 31.69 10.41 -15.40
CA HIS A 406 31.82 9.32 -14.43
C HIS A 406 31.69 7.98 -15.18
N THR A 407 32.40 6.95 -14.72
CA THR A 407 32.43 5.63 -15.37
C THR A 407 31.96 4.53 -14.40
N HIS A 408 31.93 4.81 -13.09
CA HIS A 408 31.51 3.84 -12.10
C HIS A 408 29.99 3.70 -12.06
N GLU A 409 29.51 2.59 -11.52
CA GLU A 409 28.12 2.21 -11.43
C GLU A 409 27.32 3.21 -10.58
N GLY A 410 26.09 3.50 -11.01
CA GLY A 410 25.15 4.34 -10.29
C GLY A 410 25.48 5.83 -10.29
N SER A 411 26.28 6.32 -11.23
CA SER A 411 26.65 7.74 -11.32
C SER A 411 26.27 8.37 -12.66
N ILE A 412 26.57 9.67 -12.83
CA ILE A 412 26.33 10.41 -14.08
C ILE A 412 27.00 9.67 -15.24
N GLY A 413 26.22 9.32 -16.28
CA GLY A 413 26.71 8.55 -17.43
C GLY A 413 26.58 7.04 -17.30
N ASN A 414 26.35 6.49 -16.09
CA ASN A 414 26.12 5.06 -15.85
C ASN A 414 25.09 4.85 -14.73
N LEU A 415 23.81 5.12 -15.00
CA LEU A 415 22.74 5.19 -13.99
C LEU A 415 22.32 3.83 -13.42
N CYS A 416 22.69 2.72 -14.05
CA CYS A 416 22.31 1.36 -13.67
C CYS A 416 20.79 1.12 -13.65
N ASN A 417 20.01 1.85 -14.45
CA ASN A 417 18.55 1.70 -14.50
C ASN A 417 18.12 0.28 -14.91
N ARG A 418 18.92 -0.41 -15.71
CA ARG A 418 18.67 -1.81 -16.09
C ARG A 418 18.73 -2.74 -14.88
N GLU A 419 19.70 -2.56 -14.03
CA GLU A 419 19.91 -3.33 -12.80
C GLU A 419 18.79 -3.05 -11.80
N ILE A 420 18.37 -1.79 -11.67
CA ILE A 420 17.23 -1.37 -10.84
C ILE A 420 15.92 -2.01 -11.36
N CYS A 421 15.69 -2.02 -12.68
CA CYS A 421 14.55 -2.72 -13.28
C CYS A 421 14.58 -4.24 -12.99
N ALA A 422 15.73 -4.89 -13.14
CA ALA A 422 15.89 -6.31 -12.89
C ALA A 422 15.62 -6.65 -11.40
N LEU A 423 16.02 -5.78 -10.47
CA LEU A 423 15.69 -5.92 -9.05
C LEU A 423 14.18 -5.89 -8.84
N MET A 424 13.49 -4.87 -9.36
CA MET A 424 12.03 -4.75 -9.25
C MET A 424 11.30 -5.96 -9.84
N GLU A 425 11.70 -6.42 -11.02
CA GLU A 425 11.12 -7.60 -11.68
C GLU A 425 11.31 -8.87 -10.85
N SER A 426 12.50 -9.06 -10.27
CA SER A 426 12.79 -10.19 -9.39
C SER A 426 11.89 -10.21 -8.17
N ILE A 427 11.63 -9.05 -7.56
CA ILE A 427 10.73 -8.93 -6.39
C ILE A 427 9.29 -9.24 -6.81
N CYS A 428 8.80 -8.63 -7.89
CA CYS A 428 7.43 -8.83 -8.39
C CYS A 428 7.16 -10.29 -8.75
N SER A 429 8.13 -10.98 -9.37
CA SER A 429 8.00 -12.40 -9.72
C SER A 429 7.83 -13.33 -8.51
N GLY A 430 8.20 -12.89 -7.33
CA GLY A 430 8.00 -13.61 -6.06
C GLY A 430 6.59 -13.48 -5.47
N MET A 431 5.64 -12.83 -6.16
CA MET A 431 4.24 -12.67 -5.74
C MET A 431 3.30 -13.29 -6.78
N ASP A 432 2.64 -14.41 -6.43
CA ASP A 432 1.66 -15.05 -7.32
C ASP A 432 0.23 -14.57 -7.01
N PHE A 433 -0.13 -13.42 -7.56
CA PHE A 433 -1.51 -12.93 -7.51
C PHE A 433 -2.47 -13.77 -8.36
N GLY A 434 -1.96 -14.44 -9.38
CA GLY A 434 -2.77 -15.22 -10.31
C GLY A 434 -3.49 -16.40 -9.66
N LYS A 435 -2.87 -17.05 -8.65
CA LYS A 435 -3.50 -18.12 -7.87
C LYS A 435 -4.73 -17.62 -7.12
N ALA A 436 -4.59 -16.49 -6.41
CA ALA A 436 -5.66 -15.86 -5.67
C ALA A 436 -6.83 -15.46 -6.58
N ASN A 437 -6.52 -14.78 -7.68
CA ASN A 437 -7.53 -14.31 -8.64
C ASN A 437 -8.28 -15.47 -9.31
N ARG A 438 -7.62 -16.58 -9.66
CA ARG A 438 -8.27 -17.78 -10.20
C ARG A 438 -9.20 -18.42 -9.16
N ALA A 439 -8.77 -18.52 -7.92
CA ALA A 439 -9.58 -19.08 -6.83
C ALA A 439 -10.86 -18.26 -6.60
N GLU A 440 -10.75 -16.93 -6.52
CA GLU A 440 -11.91 -16.05 -6.36
C GLU A 440 -12.91 -16.21 -7.53
N LYS A 441 -12.43 -16.20 -8.78
CA LYS A 441 -13.29 -16.40 -9.97
C LYS A 441 -14.00 -17.75 -9.94
N ALA A 442 -13.29 -18.82 -9.57
CA ALA A 442 -13.87 -20.15 -9.49
C ALA A 442 -15.01 -20.24 -8.45
N LEU A 443 -14.87 -19.63 -7.29
CA LEU A 443 -15.91 -19.60 -6.25
C LEU A 443 -17.20 -18.93 -6.71
N ILE A 444 -17.10 -17.83 -7.45
CA ILE A 444 -18.27 -17.12 -7.98
C ILE A 444 -18.78 -17.68 -9.32
N GLY A 445 -18.12 -18.71 -9.86
CA GLY A 445 -18.55 -19.36 -11.12
C GLY A 445 -18.19 -18.58 -12.39
N ARG A 446 -17.08 -17.87 -12.36
CA ARG A 446 -16.54 -17.08 -13.50
C ARG A 446 -15.20 -17.61 -14.01
#